data_d06934b4071fe10d061ab9faff2227ca
#
_entry.id   d06934b4071fe10d061ab9faff2227ca
#
_cell.length_a   1.000
_cell.length_b   1.000
_cell.length_c   1.000
_cell.angle_alpha   90.00
_cell.angle_beta   90.00
_cell.angle_gamma   90.00
#
_symmetry.space_group_name_H-M   'P 1'
#
loop_
_entity.id
_entity.type
_entity.pdbx_description
1 polymer ?
#
loop_
_entity_poly.entity_id
_entity_poly.type
_entity_poly.pdbx_seq_one_letter_code
_entity_poly.pdbx_strand_id
1 'polypeptide(L)'
;MKQTNIIFEIEEPLVNVSNDTDRDTAMEVDIKEMKNKLKYILGLSKCNHKVEIMKQPDIKYAHMYCKINQLSGQVSGPLIEYYIKNKYEMIKNNSSMCIGDLQHNQTNIEIKISTGGKENNKFNYVQLRMNHSCEYILTAYYIHDDNLETMGELFIFRLNKTDMKKLIFKHGGYAHGTIQKLGAITEEELENPTNDKEYAIRPKYGDKCWCDLLEFRIDDI
;
A
#
# COMPACT_ATOMS: atom_id res chain seq x y z
N MET A 1 -40.70 52.20 65.52
CA MET A 1 -40.44 50.93 64.85
C MET A 1 -39.07 51.05 64.22
N LYS A 2 -38.10 50.42 64.85
CA LYS A 2 -36.71 50.37 64.28
C LYS A 2 -36.57 49.04 63.51
N GLN A 3 -36.31 49.10 62.22
CA GLN A 3 -35.97 47.95 61.42
C GLN A 3 -34.48 47.66 61.62
N THR A 4 -34.18 46.47 62.12
CA THR A 4 -32.82 45.96 62.25
C THR A 4 -32.47 45.19 60.97
N ASN A 5 -31.57 45.73 60.17
CA ASN A 5 -31.03 45.02 59.04
C ASN A 5 -29.96 44.03 59.55
N ILE A 6 -30.21 42.75 59.35
CA ILE A 6 -29.21 41.68 59.54
C ILE A 6 -28.47 41.50 58.22
N ILE A 7 -27.20 41.85 58.23
CA ILE A 7 -26.27 41.55 57.09
C ILE A 7 -25.71 40.18 57.37
N PHE A 8 -26.01 39.22 56.49
CA PHE A 8 -25.31 37.94 56.43
C PHE A 8 -24.03 38.12 55.59
N GLU A 9 -22.88 38.08 56.25
CA GLU A 9 -21.61 37.87 55.58
C GLU A 9 -21.58 36.41 55.10
N ILE A 10 -21.54 36.24 53.77
CA ILE A 10 -21.30 34.94 53.14
C ILE A 10 -19.78 34.85 52.96
N GLU A 11 -19.12 34.05 53.81
CA GLU A 11 -17.75 33.65 53.57
C GLU A 11 -17.73 32.75 52.33
N GLU A 12 -17.12 33.23 51.23
CA GLU A 12 -16.81 32.37 50.09
C GLU A 12 -15.72 31.35 50.48
N PRO A 13 -15.95 30.08 50.26
CA PRO A 13 -14.89 29.11 50.48
C PRO A 13 -13.76 29.34 49.49
N LEU A 14 -12.53 29.49 49.96
CA LEU A 14 -11.30 29.49 49.19
C LEU A 14 -11.26 28.23 48.31
N VAL A 15 -11.58 28.41 47.02
CA VAL A 15 -11.36 27.37 46.02
C VAL A 15 -9.87 27.23 45.87
N ASN A 16 -9.31 26.16 46.42
CA ASN A 16 -7.94 25.72 46.10
C ASN A 16 -7.91 25.40 44.59
N VAL A 17 -7.28 26.27 43.82
CA VAL A 17 -6.89 26.01 42.45
C VAL A 17 -5.77 24.96 42.51
N SER A 18 -6.16 23.70 42.61
CA SER A 18 -5.26 22.58 42.33
C SER A 18 -5.00 22.52 40.85
N ASN A 19 -3.72 22.53 40.47
CA ASN A 19 -3.15 22.60 39.14
C ASN A 19 -3.94 21.80 38.11
N ASP A 20 -4.51 22.46 37.11
CA ASP A 20 -5.20 21.85 35.94
C ASP A 20 -4.31 20.90 35.14
N THR A 21 -2.98 21.04 35.26
CA THR A 21 -2.00 20.16 34.58
C THR A 21 -2.05 18.70 35.02
N ASP A 22 -2.40 18.41 36.28
CA ASP A 22 -2.45 17.01 36.77
C ASP A 22 -3.73 16.28 36.34
N ARG A 23 -4.82 17.02 36.10
CA ARG A 23 -6.07 16.43 35.59
C ARG A 23 -6.02 16.08 34.13
N ASP A 24 -5.38 16.91 33.31
CA ASP A 24 -5.23 16.67 31.88
C ASP A 24 -4.31 15.47 31.62
N THR A 25 -3.21 15.33 32.36
CA THR A 25 -2.32 14.17 32.28
C THR A 25 -3.00 12.88 32.73
N ALA A 26 -3.78 12.90 33.80
CA ALA A 26 -4.51 11.72 34.27
C ALA A 26 -5.57 11.27 33.25
N MET A 27 -6.29 12.21 32.64
CA MET A 27 -7.30 11.92 31.61
C MET A 27 -6.68 11.37 30.32
N GLU A 28 -5.52 11.86 29.90
CA GLU A 28 -4.78 11.32 28.74
C GLU A 28 -4.28 9.88 28.97
N VAL A 29 -3.82 9.58 30.18
CA VAL A 29 -3.41 8.23 30.57
C VAL A 29 -4.59 7.26 30.55
N ASP A 30 -5.75 7.65 31.06
CA ASP A 30 -6.98 6.85 31.05
C ASP A 30 -7.49 6.58 29.64
N ILE A 31 -7.44 7.57 28.75
CA ILE A 31 -7.84 7.41 27.33
C ILE A 31 -6.89 6.45 26.62
N LYS A 32 -5.59 6.53 26.88
CA LYS A 32 -4.59 5.64 26.29
C LYS A 32 -4.76 4.20 26.77
N GLU A 33 -5.05 4.00 28.05
CA GLU A 33 -5.31 2.68 28.63
C GLU A 33 -6.60 2.07 28.09
N MET A 34 -7.67 2.86 27.97
CA MET A 34 -8.93 2.43 27.37
C MET A 34 -8.79 2.08 25.89
N LYS A 35 -8.02 2.86 25.11
CA LYS A 35 -7.68 2.52 23.71
C LYS A 35 -6.92 1.21 23.62
N ASN A 36 -5.99 0.95 24.53
CA ASN A 36 -5.23 -0.32 24.56
C ASN A 36 -6.12 -1.51 24.96
N LYS A 37 -7.02 -1.34 25.93
CA LYS A 37 -8.02 -2.37 26.29
C LYS A 37 -8.98 -2.66 25.14
N LEU A 38 -9.46 -1.63 24.44
CA LEU A 38 -10.30 -1.80 23.25
C LEU A 38 -9.55 -2.53 22.12
N LYS A 39 -8.30 -2.20 21.87
CA LYS A 39 -7.44 -2.91 20.90
C LYS A 39 -7.28 -4.38 21.27
N TYR A 40 -7.11 -4.69 22.55
CA TYR A 40 -7.02 -6.06 23.03
C TYR A 40 -8.34 -6.82 22.88
N ILE A 41 -9.45 -6.23 23.31
CA ILE A 41 -10.79 -6.84 23.23
C ILE A 41 -11.21 -7.08 21.75
N LEU A 42 -10.89 -6.14 20.86
CA LEU A 42 -11.19 -6.26 19.42
C LEU A 42 -10.21 -7.13 18.65
N GLY A 43 -9.24 -7.77 19.33
CA GLY A 43 -8.19 -8.54 18.66
C GLY A 43 -7.23 -7.68 17.82
N LEU A 44 -7.29 -6.35 17.98
CA LEU A 44 -6.46 -5.38 17.26
C LEU A 44 -5.06 -5.21 17.88
N SER A 45 -4.69 -6.06 18.87
CA SER A 45 -3.34 -6.09 19.42
C SER A 45 -2.38 -6.60 18.34
N LYS A 46 -1.69 -5.67 17.67
CA LYS A 46 -0.57 -5.91 16.74
C LYS A 46 -0.76 -7.18 15.91
N CYS A 47 -1.75 -7.17 15.02
CA CYS A 47 -1.86 -8.21 14.01
C CYS A 47 -0.49 -8.33 13.32
N ASN A 48 0.18 -9.46 13.48
CA ASN A 48 1.41 -9.71 12.75
C ASN A 48 1.04 -10.09 11.32
N HIS A 49 0.85 -9.07 10.48
CA HIS A 49 0.43 -9.24 9.11
C HIS A 49 1.29 -10.25 8.34
N LYS A 50 2.60 -10.39 8.68
CA LYS A 50 3.45 -11.41 8.06
C LYS A 50 3.02 -12.83 8.39
N VAL A 51 2.55 -13.08 9.63
CA VAL A 51 2.04 -14.39 10.02
C VAL A 51 0.69 -14.64 9.38
N GLU A 52 -0.19 -13.65 9.40
CA GLU A 52 -1.55 -13.81 8.88
C GLU A 52 -1.58 -13.96 7.35
N ILE A 53 -0.71 -13.25 6.62
CA ILE A 53 -0.66 -13.38 5.16
C ILE A 53 -0.15 -14.77 4.74
N MET A 54 0.78 -15.36 5.49
CA MET A 54 1.29 -16.71 5.20
C MET A 54 0.27 -17.83 5.45
N LYS A 55 -0.81 -17.55 6.19
CA LYS A 55 -1.94 -18.47 6.36
C LYS A 55 -2.89 -18.47 5.16
N GLN A 56 -2.76 -17.52 4.26
CA GLN A 56 -3.65 -17.44 3.11
C GLN A 56 -3.39 -18.61 2.16
N PRO A 57 -4.44 -19.23 1.58
CA PRO A 57 -4.29 -20.43 0.76
C PRO A 57 -3.53 -20.18 -0.54
N ASP A 58 -3.75 -19.02 -1.15
CA ASP A 58 -3.12 -18.61 -2.40
C ASP A 58 -2.89 -17.10 -2.47
N ILE A 59 -2.28 -16.66 -3.58
CA ILE A 59 -1.92 -15.26 -3.81
C ILE A 59 -3.16 -14.34 -3.95
N LYS A 60 -4.30 -14.84 -4.45
CA LYS A 60 -5.56 -14.09 -4.51
C LYS A 60 -6.04 -13.73 -3.10
N TYR A 61 -6.07 -14.71 -2.21
CA TYR A 61 -6.46 -14.48 -0.82
C TYR A 61 -5.45 -13.60 -0.06
N ALA A 62 -4.18 -13.65 -0.41
CA ALA A 62 -3.19 -12.72 0.14
C ALA A 62 -3.50 -11.26 -0.25
N HIS A 63 -3.89 -11.01 -1.51
CA HIS A 63 -4.33 -9.68 -1.96
C HIS A 63 -5.64 -9.26 -1.28
N MET A 64 -6.61 -10.18 -1.21
CA MET A 64 -7.88 -9.95 -0.52
C MET A 64 -7.65 -9.59 0.95
N TYR A 65 -6.78 -10.31 1.66
CA TYR A 65 -6.40 -9.99 3.03
C TYR A 65 -5.91 -8.55 3.17
N CYS A 66 -5.00 -8.11 2.28
CA CYS A 66 -4.51 -6.73 2.30
C CYS A 66 -5.62 -5.71 2.05
N LYS A 67 -6.53 -6.00 1.12
CA LYS A 67 -7.65 -5.11 0.76
C LYS A 67 -8.67 -4.98 1.89
N ILE A 68 -9.10 -6.08 2.48
CA ILE A 68 -10.07 -6.11 3.59
C ILE A 68 -9.52 -5.36 4.81
N ASN A 69 -8.24 -5.54 5.11
CA ASN A 69 -7.59 -4.84 6.21
C ASN A 69 -7.19 -3.39 5.87
N GLN A 70 -7.56 -2.89 4.68
CA GLN A 70 -7.30 -1.52 4.22
C GLN A 70 -5.82 -1.13 4.32
N LEU A 71 -4.92 -2.08 4.06
CA LEU A 71 -3.49 -1.84 4.14
C LEU A 71 -3.06 -0.89 3.01
N SER A 72 -2.27 0.11 3.34
CA SER A 72 -1.71 1.02 2.34
C SER A 72 -0.78 0.28 1.38
N GLY A 73 -0.57 0.81 0.17
CA GLY A 73 0.36 0.21 -0.81
C GLY A 73 1.77 0.01 -0.26
N GLN A 74 2.23 0.90 0.62
CA GLN A 74 3.54 0.79 1.30
C GLN A 74 3.61 -0.41 2.26
N VAL A 75 2.49 -0.89 2.76
CA VAL A 75 2.40 -2.06 3.64
C VAL A 75 2.04 -3.31 2.86
N SER A 76 1.05 -3.23 1.98
CA SER A 76 0.57 -4.39 1.21
C SER A 76 1.61 -4.90 0.21
N GLY A 77 2.34 -4.00 -0.46
CA GLY A 77 3.39 -4.37 -1.41
C GLY A 77 4.43 -5.32 -0.80
N PRO A 78 5.18 -4.88 0.24
CA PRO A 78 6.16 -5.73 0.90
C PRO A 78 5.58 -7.02 1.53
N LEU A 79 4.32 -7.01 1.95
CA LEU A 79 3.67 -8.21 2.50
C LEU A 79 3.38 -9.25 1.43
N ILE A 80 2.84 -8.83 0.30
CA ILE A 80 2.54 -9.74 -0.82
C ILE A 80 3.84 -10.23 -1.47
N GLU A 81 4.86 -9.36 -1.64
CA GLU A 81 6.21 -9.79 -2.05
C GLU A 81 6.77 -10.87 -1.10
N TYR A 82 6.63 -10.66 0.22
CA TYR A 82 7.05 -11.65 1.22
C TYR A 82 6.26 -12.96 1.07
N TYR A 83 4.96 -12.91 0.80
CA TYR A 83 4.13 -14.08 0.53
C TYR A 83 4.62 -14.83 -0.72
N ILE A 84 4.76 -14.12 -1.84
CA ILE A 84 5.24 -14.68 -3.12
C ILE A 84 6.60 -15.34 -2.93
N LYS A 85 7.54 -14.63 -2.33
CA LYS A 85 8.88 -15.15 -2.07
C LYS A 85 8.85 -16.51 -1.36
N ASN A 86 8.05 -16.63 -0.30
CA ASN A 86 8.03 -17.87 0.49
C ASN A 86 7.18 -18.96 -0.15
N LYS A 87 6.07 -18.61 -0.81
CA LYS A 87 5.17 -19.58 -1.44
C LYS A 87 5.80 -20.22 -2.68
N TYR A 88 6.57 -19.46 -3.45
CA TYR A 88 7.23 -19.91 -4.68
C TYR A 88 8.74 -20.16 -4.49
N GLU A 89 9.21 -20.22 -3.24
CA GLU A 89 10.60 -20.52 -2.88
C GLU A 89 11.65 -19.65 -3.59
N MET A 90 11.29 -18.37 -3.83
CA MET A 90 12.16 -17.42 -4.52
C MET A 90 13.27 -16.90 -3.60
N ILE A 91 14.41 -16.56 -4.20
CA ILE A 91 15.54 -15.95 -3.49
C ILE A 91 15.44 -14.44 -3.55
N LYS A 92 15.66 -13.77 -2.42
CA LYS A 92 15.68 -12.30 -2.39
C LYS A 92 17.01 -11.80 -2.94
N ASN A 93 16.94 -10.90 -3.93
CA ASN A 93 18.11 -10.24 -4.50
C ASN A 93 18.67 -9.18 -3.53
N ASN A 94 19.94 -8.86 -3.70
CA ASN A 94 20.55 -7.74 -3.01
C ASN A 94 20.04 -6.42 -3.64
N SER A 95 19.47 -5.54 -2.84
CA SER A 95 18.89 -4.27 -3.27
C SER A 95 19.91 -3.29 -3.90
N SER A 96 21.21 -3.49 -3.69
CA SER A 96 22.25 -2.69 -4.33
C SER A 96 22.54 -3.12 -5.79
N MET A 97 22.01 -4.28 -6.21
CA MET A 97 22.14 -4.77 -7.57
C MET A 97 20.94 -4.35 -8.41
N CYS A 98 21.18 -3.88 -9.63
CA CYS A 98 20.11 -3.47 -10.55
C CYS A 98 19.48 -4.70 -11.26
N ILE A 99 18.95 -5.64 -10.49
CA ILE A 99 18.44 -6.93 -10.99
C ILE A 99 17.01 -7.28 -10.52
N GLY A 100 16.30 -6.32 -9.91
CA GLY A 100 14.94 -6.54 -9.39
C GLY A 100 14.91 -7.11 -7.96
N ASP A 101 13.71 -7.42 -7.47
CA ASP A 101 13.45 -7.76 -6.06
C ASP A 101 13.82 -9.20 -5.71
N LEU A 102 13.47 -10.14 -6.57
CA LEU A 102 13.55 -11.58 -6.35
C LEU A 102 14.23 -12.31 -7.52
N GLN A 103 14.63 -13.55 -7.27
CA GLN A 103 15.12 -14.47 -8.30
C GLN A 103 14.34 -15.79 -8.21
N HIS A 104 13.89 -16.28 -9.37
CA HIS A 104 13.23 -17.57 -9.53
C HIS A 104 13.80 -18.28 -10.76
N ASN A 105 14.25 -19.53 -10.61
CA ASN A 105 14.82 -20.33 -11.70
C ASN A 105 15.87 -19.57 -12.55
N GLN A 106 16.81 -18.89 -11.88
CA GLN A 106 17.87 -18.06 -12.46
C GLN A 106 17.36 -16.78 -13.17
N THR A 107 16.07 -16.53 -13.18
CA THR A 107 15.49 -15.30 -13.73
C THR A 107 15.30 -14.27 -12.61
N ASN A 108 15.83 -13.08 -12.82
CA ASN A 108 15.60 -11.94 -11.92
C ASN A 108 14.24 -11.33 -12.18
N ILE A 109 13.52 -10.98 -11.15
CA ILE A 109 12.13 -10.53 -11.21
C ILE A 109 11.95 -9.27 -10.35
N GLU A 110 11.35 -8.26 -10.94
CA GLU A 110 10.81 -7.09 -10.25
C GLU A 110 9.30 -7.30 -10.02
N ILE A 111 8.83 -7.19 -8.78
CA ILE A 111 7.42 -7.39 -8.46
C ILE A 111 6.75 -6.05 -8.17
N LYS A 112 5.64 -5.79 -8.83
CA LYS A 112 4.80 -4.61 -8.58
C LYS A 112 3.38 -5.04 -8.27
N ILE A 113 2.86 -4.55 -7.18
CA ILE A 113 1.59 -4.98 -6.60
C ILE A 113 0.61 -3.82 -6.55
N SER A 114 -0.61 -4.05 -7.02
CA SER A 114 -1.70 -3.09 -6.85
C SER A 114 -3.00 -3.80 -6.46
N THR A 115 -3.60 -3.36 -5.38
CA THR A 115 -4.90 -3.87 -4.92
C THR A 115 -6.06 -2.97 -5.36
N GLY A 116 -5.83 -2.11 -6.37
CA GLY A 116 -6.74 -1.04 -6.73
C GLY A 116 -6.75 0.09 -5.69
N GLY A 117 -7.00 1.31 -6.13
CA GLY A 117 -7.11 2.48 -5.26
C GLY A 117 -8.49 2.58 -4.58
N LYS A 118 -8.82 3.77 -4.11
CA LYS A 118 -10.16 4.10 -3.60
C LYS A 118 -11.25 3.85 -4.65
N GLU A 119 -10.92 4.06 -5.93
CA GLU A 119 -11.82 3.81 -7.06
C GLU A 119 -11.84 2.34 -7.49
N ASN A 120 -11.20 1.44 -6.73
CA ASN A 120 -11.17 -0.01 -6.92
C ASN A 120 -10.67 -0.51 -8.29
N ASN A 121 -10.89 0.23 -9.36
CA ASN A 121 -10.55 -0.14 -10.74
C ASN A 121 -9.31 0.55 -11.30
N LYS A 122 -8.57 1.33 -10.50
CA LYS A 122 -7.32 1.98 -10.89
C LYS A 122 -6.13 1.28 -10.25
N PHE A 123 -5.19 0.85 -11.07
CA PHE A 123 -3.96 0.23 -10.63
C PHE A 123 -2.80 1.20 -10.83
N ASN A 124 -1.80 1.09 -9.98
CA ASN A 124 -0.68 2.02 -9.99
C ASN A 124 0.62 1.25 -9.78
N TYR A 125 1.40 1.13 -10.84
CA TYR A 125 2.72 0.53 -10.83
C TYR A 125 3.75 1.62 -11.03
N VAL A 126 4.46 1.93 -9.96
CA VAL A 126 5.48 3.00 -9.90
C VAL A 126 6.87 2.42 -9.69
N GLN A 127 7.87 3.27 -9.83
CA GLN A 127 9.27 2.88 -9.69
C GLN A 127 9.66 1.73 -10.63
N LEU A 128 9.16 1.81 -11.87
CA LEU A 128 9.60 0.93 -12.94
C LEU A 128 10.96 1.45 -13.45
N ARG A 129 12.01 0.66 -13.24
CA ARG A 129 13.39 1.05 -13.54
C ARG A 129 13.91 0.28 -14.73
N MET A 130 14.07 0.96 -15.85
CA MET A 130 14.49 0.31 -17.12
C MET A 130 15.99 -0.02 -17.18
N ASN A 131 16.78 0.47 -16.23
CA ASN A 131 18.18 0.05 -16.06
C ASN A 131 18.31 -1.33 -15.38
N HIS A 132 17.27 -1.84 -14.69
CA HIS A 132 17.31 -3.16 -14.07
C HIS A 132 17.30 -4.27 -15.11
N SER A 133 18.12 -5.33 -14.87
CA SER A 133 18.14 -6.54 -15.69
C SER A 133 17.23 -7.61 -15.09
N CYS A 134 15.93 -7.48 -15.33
CA CYS A 134 14.89 -8.34 -14.76
C CYS A 134 13.68 -8.45 -15.68
N GLU A 135 12.84 -9.45 -15.43
CA GLU A 135 11.46 -9.51 -15.87
C GLU A 135 10.57 -8.80 -14.83
N TYR A 136 9.34 -8.52 -15.21
CA TYR A 136 8.36 -7.84 -14.35
C TYR A 136 7.16 -8.75 -14.11
N ILE A 137 6.79 -8.91 -12.86
CA ILE A 137 5.50 -9.48 -12.46
C ILE A 137 4.66 -8.35 -11.88
N LEU A 138 3.55 -8.05 -12.54
CA LEU A 138 2.57 -7.10 -12.05
C LEU A 138 1.34 -7.86 -11.55
N THR A 139 0.83 -7.50 -10.38
CA THR A 139 -0.41 -8.08 -9.88
C THR A 139 -1.46 -7.00 -9.69
N ALA A 140 -2.70 -7.29 -10.11
CA ALA A 140 -3.86 -6.43 -9.95
C ALA A 140 -5.00 -7.20 -9.28
N TYR A 141 -5.45 -6.75 -8.13
CA TYR A 141 -6.61 -7.35 -7.47
C TYR A 141 -7.80 -6.41 -7.59
N TYR A 142 -8.86 -6.89 -8.25
CA TYR A 142 -10.04 -6.14 -8.58
C TYR A 142 -11.29 -6.78 -7.99
N ILE A 143 -12.18 -5.99 -7.41
CA ILE A 143 -13.49 -6.43 -6.94
C ILE A 143 -14.53 -5.76 -7.83
N HIS A 144 -15.30 -6.57 -8.56
CA HIS A 144 -16.45 -6.08 -9.33
C HIS A 144 -17.57 -5.67 -8.38
N ASP A 145 -18.12 -4.48 -8.58
CA ASP A 145 -19.21 -3.96 -7.75
C ASP A 145 -20.47 -4.83 -7.85
N ASP A 146 -20.68 -5.41 -9.03
CA ASP A 146 -21.85 -6.25 -9.33
C ASP A 146 -21.67 -7.72 -8.92
N ASN A 147 -20.50 -8.10 -8.43
CA ASN A 147 -20.20 -9.50 -8.15
C ASN A 147 -19.30 -9.67 -6.91
N LEU A 148 -19.80 -9.23 -5.78
CA LEU A 148 -19.11 -9.38 -4.49
C LEU A 148 -18.99 -10.87 -4.08
N GLU A 149 -19.86 -11.74 -4.61
CA GLU A 149 -19.83 -13.19 -4.32
C GLU A 149 -18.56 -13.86 -4.81
N THR A 150 -17.93 -13.36 -5.88
CA THR A 150 -16.67 -13.91 -6.40
C THR A 150 -15.45 -13.57 -5.56
N MET A 151 -15.60 -12.75 -4.51
CA MET A 151 -14.48 -12.27 -3.70
C MET A 151 -13.38 -11.60 -4.51
N GLY A 152 -13.72 -10.96 -5.62
CA GLY A 152 -12.79 -10.29 -6.51
C GLY A 152 -12.01 -11.23 -7.44
N GLU A 153 -11.24 -10.65 -8.31
CA GLU A 153 -10.39 -11.32 -9.29
C GLU A 153 -8.94 -10.85 -9.16
N LEU A 154 -8.01 -11.77 -9.25
CA LEU A 154 -6.59 -11.49 -9.32
C LEU A 154 -6.12 -11.65 -10.77
N PHE A 155 -5.46 -10.64 -11.26
CA PHE A 155 -4.74 -10.65 -12.54
C PHE A 155 -3.24 -10.65 -12.24
N ILE A 156 -2.54 -11.54 -12.92
CA ILE A 156 -1.07 -11.64 -12.85
C ILE A 156 -0.56 -11.45 -14.27
N PHE A 157 0.38 -10.53 -14.44
CA PHE A 157 0.98 -10.24 -15.73
C PHE A 157 2.49 -10.48 -15.63
N ARG A 158 3.07 -11.17 -16.60
CA ARG A 158 4.50 -11.40 -16.68
C ARG A 158 5.05 -10.81 -17.97
N LEU A 159 5.95 -9.87 -17.84
CA LEU A 159 6.53 -9.13 -18.96
C LEU A 159 8.04 -9.20 -18.92
N ASN A 160 8.65 -9.41 -20.09
CA ASN A 160 10.07 -9.16 -20.23
C ASN A 160 10.35 -7.64 -20.30
N LYS A 161 11.62 -7.28 -20.23
CA LYS A 161 12.05 -5.88 -20.25
C LYS A 161 11.62 -5.12 -21.52
N THR A 162 11.66 -5.78 -22.67
CA THR A 162 11.30 -5.18 -23.96
C THR A 162 9.81 -4.81 -24.00
N ASP A 163 8.96 -5.70 -23.54
CA ASP A 163 7.52 -5.46 -23.52
C ASP A 163 7.14 -4.43 -22.49
N MET A 164 7.81 -4.40 -21.31
CA MET A 164 7.64 -3.33 -20.33
C MET A 164 8.01 -1.96 -20.90
N LYS A 165 9.11 -1.85 -21.67
CA LYS A 165 9.49 -0.61 -22.36
C LYS A 165 8.40 -0.13 -23.32
N LYS A 166 7.83 -1.03 -24.15
CA LYS A 166 6.74 -0.71 -25.08
C LYS A 166 5.50 -0.18 -24.34
N LEU A 167 5.12 -0.82 -23.22
CA LEU A 167 4.01 -0.36 -22.41
C LEU A 167 4.25 1.02 -21.78
N ILE A 168 5.47 1.26 -21.29
CA ILE A 168 5.85 2.56 -20.73
C ILE A 168 5.83 3.62 -21.81
N PHE A 169 6.35 3.35 -23.00
CA PHE A 169 6.34 4.30 -24.12
C PHE A 169 4.91 4.66 -24.53
N LYS A 170 4.03 3.66 -24.61
CA LYS A 170 2.66 3.83 -25.08
C LYS A 170 1.71 4.46 -24.05
N HIS A 171 1.85 4.10 -22.76
CA HIS A 171 0.89 4.42 -21.70
C HIS A 171 1.50 5.01 -20.45
N GLY A 172 2.83 5.03 -20.35
CA GLY A 172 3.53 5.39 -19.14
C GLY A 172 3.72 6.89 -18.95
N GLY A 173 4.31 7.19 -17.83
CA GLY A 173 4.77 8.52 -17.44
C GLY A 173 5.90 8.38 -16.43
N TYR A 174 6.52 9.49 -16.10
CA TYR A 174 7.50 9.52 -15.03
C TYR A 174 6.83 9.31 -13.67
N ALA A 175 7.52 8.61 -12.79
CA ALA A 175 7.11 8.49 -11.39
C ALA A 175 7.31 9.84 -10.65
N HIS A 176 6.55 10.03 -9.56
CA HIS A 176 6.73 11.15 -8.63
C HIS A 176 6.72 12.58 -9.20
N GLY A 177 5.83 12.84 -10.18
CA GLY A 177 5.56 14.21 -10.63
C GLY A 177 6.68 14.87 -11.46
N THR A 178 7.66 14.10 -11.93
CA THR A 178 8.73 14.60 -12.79
C THR A 178 8.28 14.91 -14.22
N ILE A 179 7.07 14.48 -14.62
CA ILE A 179 6.49 14.69 -15.97
C ILE A 179 6.61 16.13 -16.44
N GLN A 180 6.30 17.10 -15.58
CA GLN A 180 6.32 18.52 -15.94
C GLN A 180 7.74 19.05 -16.22
N LYS A 181 8.76 18.39 -15.69
CA LYS A 181 10.16 18.82 -15.83
C LYS A 181 10.89 18.13 -16.97
N LEU A 182 10.51 16.88 -17.27
CA LEU A 182 11.24 16.03 -18.22
C LEU A 182 10.54 15.89 -19.59
N GLY A 183 9.28 16.36 -19.72
CA GLY A 183 8.52 16.24 -20.96
C GLY A 183 7.99 14.83 -21.21
N ALA A 184 7.81 14.48 -22.50
CA ALA A 184 7.37 13.15 -22.91
C ALA A 184 8.52 12.14 -22.86
N ILE A 185 8.19 10.88 -22.53
CA ILE A 185 9.13 9.76 -22.60
C ILE A 185 9.49 9.49 -24.04
N THR A 186 10.78 9.31 -24.33
CA THR A 186 11.30 8.98 -25.68
C THR A 186 11.77 7.53 -25.74
N GLU A 187 11.78 6.95 -26.94
CA GLU A 187 12.33 5.60 -27.15
C GLU A 187 13.82 5.54 -26.82
N GLU A 188 14.58 6.56 -27.22
CA GLU A 188 16.02 6.65 -26.92
C GLU A 188 16.31 6.58 -25.42
N GLU A 189 15.50 7.27 -24.63
CA GLU A 189 15.60 7.26 -23.17
C GLU A 189 15.35 5.86 -22.58
N LEU A 190 14.36 5.13 -23.12
CA LEU A 190 14.06 3.78 -22.69
C LEU A 190 15.11 2.76 -23.13
N GLU A 191 15.76 3.00 -24.28
CA GLU A 191 16.85 2.14 -24.75
C GLU A 191 18.17 2.39 -23.98
N ASN A 192 18.41 3.62 -23.56
CA ASN A 192 19.59 4.04 -22.78
C ASN A 192 19.20 4.53 -21.38
N PRO A 193 18.63 3.64 -20.53
CA PRO A 193 18.07 4.04 -19.25
C PRO A 193 19.17 4.45 -18.26
N THR A 194 18.92 5.54 -17.54
CA THR A 194 19.78 6.01 -16.45
C THR A 194 19.22 5.58 -15.07
N ASN A 195 20.06 5.59 -14.05
CA ASN A 195 19.69 5.12 -12.70
C ASN A 195 18.70 6.06 -11.97
N ASP A 196 18.59 7.29 -12.40
CA ASP A 196 17.79 8.36 -11.77
C ASP A 196 16.36 8.45 -12.32
N LYS A 197 16.06 7.70 -13.41
CA LYS A 197 14.74 7.74 -14.04
C LYS A 197 13.88 6.56 -13.62
N GLU A 198 12.75 6.91 -13.04
CA GLU A 198 11.71 5.96 -12.66
C GLU A 198 10.43 6.26 -13.44
N TYR A 199 9.83 5.20 -13.93
CA TYR A 199 8.60 5.27 -14.73
C TYR A 199 7.42 4.70 -13.95
N ALA A 200 6.22 4.98 -14.45
CA ALA A 200 4.97 4.46 -13.93
C ALA A 200 3.99 4.15 -15.05
N ILE A 201 3.23 3.09 -14.91
CA ILE A 201 2.00 2.86 -15.66
C ILE A 201 0.82 2.83 -14.70
N ARG A 202 -0.32 3.37 -15.14
CA ARG A 202 -1.51 3.54 -14.30
C ARG A 202 -2.76 3.04 -15.01
N PRO A 203 -2.84 1.74 -15.32
CA PRO A 203 -3.99 1.18 -16.01
C PRO A 203 -5.25 1.32 -15.17
N LYS A 204 -6.36 1.55 -15.85
CA LYS A 204 -7.69 1.43 -15.31
C LYS A 204 -8.36 0.19 -15.93
N TYR A 205 -9.05 -0.61 -15.13
CA TYR A 205 -9.76 -1.79 -15.64
C TYR A 205 -10.60 -1.43 -16.88
N GLY A 206 -10.33 -2.13 -17.98
CA GLY A 206 -11.02 -1.94 -19.26
C GLY A 206 -10.50 -0.80 -20.14
N ASP A 207 -9.49 -0.01 -19.72
CA ASP A 207 -8.88 1.00 -20.59
C ASP A 207 -7.86 0.37 -21.59
N LYS A 208 -7.30 1.18 -22.47
CA LYS A 208 -6.34 0.71 -23.47
C LYS A 208 -5.07 0.10 -22.87
N CYS A 209 -4.57 0.69 -21.77
CA CYS A 209 -3.40 0.17 -21.07
C CYS A 209 -3.70 -1.21 -20.44
N TRP A 210 -4.90 -1.36 -19.89
CA TRP A 210 -5.37 -2.63 -19.34
C TRP A 210 -5.50 -3.70 -20.43
N CYS A 211 -6.10 -3.35 -21.57
CA CYS A 211 -6.24 -4.28 -22.71
C CYS A 211 -4.88 -4.76 -23.22
N ASP A 212 -3.90 -3.88 -23.33
CA ASP A 212 -2.55 -4.26 -23.73
C ASP A 212 -1.86 -5.14 -22.65
N LEU A 213 -2.13 -4.91 -21.37
CA LEU A 213 -1.62 -5.75 -20.28
C LEU A 213 -2.21 -7.17 -20.31
N LEU A 214 -3.46 -7.34 -20.72
CA LEU A 214 -4.10 -8.66 -20.78
C LEU A 214 -3.38 -9.64 -21.73
N GLU A 215 -2.61 -9.13 -22.70
CA GLU A 215 -1.78 -9.98 -23.58
C GLU A 215 -0.67 -10.72 -22.82
N PHE A 216 -0.30 -10.22 -21.65
CA PHE A 216 0.77 -10.78 -20.78
C PHE A 216 0.22 -11.51 -19.55
N ARG A 217 -1.08 -11.77 -19.53
CA ARG A 217 -1.72 -12.45 -18.40
C ARG A 217 -1.21 -13.90 -18.31
N ILE A 218 -0.91 -14.30 -17.07
CA ILE A 218 -0.61 -15.69 -16.70
C ILE A 218 -1.54 -16.14 -15.58
N ASP A 219 -1.72 -17.44 -15.42
CA ASP A 219 -2.63 -18.00 -14.41
C ASP A 219 -1.94 -18.11 -13.04
N ASP A 220 -0.62 -18.31 -13.02
CA ASP A 220 0.18 -18.41 -11.79
C ASP A 220 1.61 -17.91 -12.04
N ILE A 221 2.42 -17.71 -10.97
CA ILE A 221 3.78 -17.16 -10.99
C ILE A 221 4.84 -18.24 -11.27
#